data_506cc09eef6e04c73f88bb566fb09c2f
#
_entry.id   506cc09eef6e04c73f88bb566fb09c2f
#
_cell.length_a   1.000
_cell.length_b   1.000
_cell.length_c   1.000
_cell.angle_alpha   90.00
_cell.angle_beta   90.00
_cell.angle_gamma   90.00
#
_symmetry.space_group_name_H-M   'P 1'
#
loop_
_entity.id
_entity.type
_entity.pdbx_description
1 polymer ?
#
loop_
_entity_poly.entity_id
_entity_poly.type
_entity_poly.pdbx_seq_one_letter_code
_entity_poly.pdbx_strand_id
1 'polypeptide(L)'
;MIRISQLKLPITHTKAQLEKKIAKTLKNPGNSFTYEIRKQSLDCRHKNDKIFVYTVDVTIRDEQKLAKKVNNNNIMLTKEKPYEFPSPGETPLLHSPVIVGSGPAGLFCGWYLAKAGYCPIILERGEEAEKRQKTVENFWKNGVLDPESNVQFGEGGAGTFSDGKLNTLVKDPYGRNHEVLKRFVAAGAPEEIIYQQKPHLGTDVLVGIVEKMRHEIEEMGGKFCFRSKVTDLIFENNTLKEIEINNDKRIPAQVCVLAPGHSARDTFEMLQKRGVYMEPKSFAVGLRIEHPQEMINMDLYGEPENELLGAASYKVTHKCANGRGVYSFCMCPGGYVVNASSEPGRLAVNGMSYQARDSRNANSAMIVTVTPEDFPDKGVLGGVEFQRDLEKKAWELGEGKIPVQLFGDFCKNQASEALGEVTPCMKGEYILTNVRSVLPKAVGDSIEEGVRAFGKRVSGFDREDALLSGIESRTSSPVRIVRDQELTANMAGIYPCGEGAGYAGGITSAAMDGIKVAETVCRKYAAIKNN
;
A
#
# COMPACT_ATOMS: atom_id res chain seq x y z
N MET A 1 3.64 -27.36 -18.84
CA MET A 1 4.33 -27.39 -17.51
C MET A 1 3.53 -28.20 -16.51
N ILE A 2 4.20 -28.71 -15.48
CA ILE A 2 3.59 -29.40 -14.36
C ILE A 2 3.71 -28.50 -13.13
N ARG A 3 2.60 -28.10 -12.51
CA ARG A 3 2.59 -27.42 -11.22
C ARG A 3 2.63 -28.43 -10.09
N ILE A 4 3.56 -28.24 -9.17
CA ILE A 4 3.70 -29.02 -7.95
C ILE A 4 3.47 -28.10 -6.77
N SER A 5 2.48 -28.41 -5.95
CA SER A 5 2.15 -27.67 -4.73
C SER A 5 2.60 -28.44 -3.49
N GLN A 6 2.65 -27.76 -2.34
CA GLN A 6 2.91 -28.36 -1.03
C GLN A 6 4.30 -29.07 -0.94
N LEU A 7 5.30 -28.57 -1.63
CA LEU A 7 6.67 -29.04 -1.44
C LEU A 7 7.23 -28.44 -0.14
N LYS A 8 7.37 -29.26 0.88
CA LYS A 8 7.82 -28.87 2.22
C LYS A 8 9.31 -29.17 2.38
N LEU A 9 10.07 -28.18 2.87
CA LEU A 9 11.51 -28.25 3.13
C LEU A 9 11.85 -27.45 4.41
N PRO A 10 12.84 -27.88 5.20
CA PRO A 10 13.35 -27.08 6.32
C PRO A 10 13.80 -25.70 5.85
N ILE A 11 13.74 -24.70 6.72
CA ILE A 11 14.17 -23.32 6.37
C ILE A 11 15.65 -23.25 5.98
N THR A 12 16.46 -24.19 6.44
CA THR A 12 17.90 -24.29 6.16
C THR A 12 18.24 -25.05 4.87
N HIS A 13 17.24 -25.44 4.05
CA HIS A 13 17.47 -26.22 2.84
C HIS A 13 18.26 -25.45 1.78
N THR A 14 18.99 -26.19 0.95
CA THR A 14 19.69 -25.66 -0.22
C THR A 14 18.85 -25.77 -1.51
N LYS A 15 19.23 -25.03 -2.56
CA LYS A 15 18.64 -25.16 -3.91
C LYS A 15 18.68 -26.60 -4.41
N ALA A 16 19.80 -27.31 -4.24
CA ALA A 16 19.94 -28.70 -4.63
C ALA A 16 18.96 -29.65 -3.90
N GLN A 17 18.62 -29.32 -2.65
CA GLN A 17 17.62 -30.09 -1.90
C GLN A 17 16.20 -29.85 -2.43
N LEU A 18 15.87 -28.64 -2.88
CA LEU A 18 14.61 -28.33 -3.55
C LEU A 18 14.52 -29.10 -4.88
N GLU A 19 15.58 -29.07 -5.71
CA GLU A 19 15.64 -29.79 -6.98
C GLU A 19 15.49 -31.31 -6.78
N LYS A 20 16.18 -31.89 -5.80
CA LYS A 20 16.03 -33.31 -5.41
C LYS A 20 14.60 -33.63 -4.95
N LYS A 21 13.96 -32.72 -4.22
CA LYS A 21 12.56 -32.88 -3.78
C LYS A 21 11.60 -32.86 -4.96
N ILE A 22 11.80 -31.98 -5.94
CA ILE A 22 11.02 -31.88 -7.18
C ILE A 22 11.17 -33.21 -7.95
N ALA A 23 12.41 -33.65 -8.23
CA ALA A 23 12.69 -34.89 -8.93
C ALA A 23 12.04 -36.11 -8.27
N LYS A 24 12.16 -36.22 -6.93
CA LYS A 24 11.54 -37.32 -6.15
C LYS A 24 10.01 -37.26 -6.27
N THR A 25 9.41 -36.08 -6.19
CA THR A 25 7.95 -35.90 -6.26
C THR A 25 7.40 -36.28 -7.61
N LEU A 26 8.15 -36.01 -8.69
CA LEU A 26 7.81 -36.40 -10.06
C LEU A 26 8.16 -37.88 -10.37
N LYS A 27 8.76 -38.64 -9.44
CA LYS A 27 9.27 -40.01 -9.67
C LYS A 27 10.20 -40.07 -10.88
N ASN A 28 11.02 -39.04 -11.07
CA ASN A 28 11.88 -38.87 -12.25
C ASN A 28 13.33 -38.54 -11.86
N PRO A 29 14.07 -39.50 -11.29
CA PRO A 29 15.38 -39.23 -10.67
C PRO A 29 16.54 -38.98 -11.65
N GLY A 30 16.34 -39.01 -12.96
CA GLY A 30 17.45 -38.95 -13.93
C GLY A 30 17.27 -37.95 -15.10
N ASN A 31 16.13 -37.30 -15.25
CA ASN A 31 15.90 -36.41 -16.38
C ASN A 31 16.12 -34.94 -16.00
N SER A 32 16.71 -34.18 -16.93
CA SER A 32 16.82 -32.72 -16.79
C SER A 32 15.45 -32.06 -16.84
N PHE A 33 15.25 -31.10 -15.99
CA PHE A 33 14.07 -30.22 -15.95
C PHE A 33 14.49 -28.80 -15.59
N THR A 34 13.68 -27.84 -15.95
CA THR A 34 13.74 -26.47 -15.43
C THR A 34 12.52 -26.20 -14.55
N TYR A 35 12.64 -25.29 -13.62
CA TYR A 35 11.51 -24.94 -12.76
C TYR A 35 11.50 -23.45 -12.41
N GLU A 36 10.31 -22.94 -12.15
CA GLU A 36 10.08 -21.62 -11.59
C GLU A 36 9.35 -21.74 -10.26
N ILE A 37 9.81 -20.98 -9.27
CA ILE A 37 9.09 -20.87 -8.00
C ILE A 37 7.92 -19.91 -8.21
N ARG A 38 6.70 -20.39 -7.99
CA ARG A 38 5.47 -19.60 -8.08
C ARG A 38 5.02 -19.07 -6.72
N LYS A 39 5.37 -19.78 -5.67
CA LYS A 39 5.04 -19.38 -4.30
C LYS A 39 6.00 -20.00 -3.31
N GLN A 40 6.43 -19.20 -2.34
CA GLN A 40 7.13 -19.62 -1.14
C GLN A 40 6.36 -19.09 0.07
N SER A 41 5.97 -19.97 0.97
CA SER A 41 5.28 -19.65 2.21
C SER A 41 6.05 -20.20 3.39
N LEU A 42 6.09 -19.47 4.49
CA LEU A 42 6.64 -19.94 5.75
C LEU A 42 5.54 -20.58 6.59
N ASP A 43 5.80 -21.77 7.13
CA ASP A 43 4.95 -22.46 8.10
C ASP A 43 5.72 -22.60 9.43
N CYS A 44 5.32 -21.81 10.42
CA CYS A 44 5.89 -21.78 11.77
C CYS A 44 4.89 -22.28 12.84
N ARG A 45 3.85 -23.00 12.48
CA ARG A 45 2.88 -23.55 13.46
C ARG A 45 3.55 -24.46 14.50
N HIS A 46 4.67 -25.08 14.15
CA HIS A 46 5.55 -25.80 15.04
C HIS A 46 6.86 -25.01 15.20
N LYS A 47 7.04 -24.33 16.33
CA LYS A 47 8.19 -23.44 16.57
C LYS A 47 9.56 -24.14 16.40
N ASN A 48 9.62 -25.46 16.68
CA ASN A 48 10.84 -26.27 16.55
C ASN A 48 11.05 -26.88 15.17
N ASP A 49 10.04 -26.80 14.28
CA ASP A 49 10.11 -27.40 12.92
C ASP A 49 9.57 -26.39 11.91
N LYS A 50 10.33 -25.32 11.70
CA LYS A 50 9.99 -24.26 10.73
C LYS A 50 10.32 -24.74 9.33
N ILE A 51 9.35 -24.62 8.43
CA ILE A 51 9.47 -25.11 7.05
C ILE A 51 9.02 -24.05 6.03
N PHE A 52 9.71 -24.06 4.88
CA PHE A 52 9.18 -23.43 3.68
C PHE A 52 8.28 -24.40 2.90
N VAL A 53 7.18 -23.88 2.42
CA VAL A 53 6.22 -24.59 1.56
C VAL A 53 6.22 -23.93 0.20
N TYR A 54 6.63 -24.68 -0.83
CA TYR A 54 6.75 -24.19 -2.20
C TYR A 54 5.60 -24.65 -3.08
N THR A 55 5.28 -23.80 -4.06
CA THR A 55 4.60 -24.17 -5.30
C THR A 55 5.55 -23.85 -6.44
N VAL A 56 5.81 -24.82 -7.32
CA VAL A 56 6.71 -24.66 -8.46
C VAL A 56 6.04 -25.11 -9.74
N ASP A 57 6.37 -24.46 -10.86
CA ASP A 57 6.01 -24.89 -12.21
C ASP A 57 7.25 -25.50 -12.84
N VAL A 58 7.14 -26.75 -13.28
CA VAL A 58 8.23 -27.54 -13.83
C VAL A 58 8.02 -27.77 -15.32
N THR A 59 9.04 -27.45 -16.12
CA THR A 59 9.09 -27.78 -17.54
C THR A 59 9.98 -29.01 -17.74
N ILE A 60 9.40 -30.05 -18.25
CA ILE A 60 10.08 -31.36 -18.45
C ILE A 60 9.50 -32.06 -19.68
N ARG A 61 10.28 -32.97 -20.28
CA ARG A 61 9.82 -33.78 -21.41
C ARG A 61 8.69 -34.73 -20.96
N ASP A 62 7.71 -34.95 -21.84
CA ASP A 62 6.56 -35.87 -21.62
C ASP A 62 5.67 -35.53 -20.41
N GLU A 63 5.44 -34.22 -20.17
CA GLU A 63 4.68 -33.67 -19.03
C GLU A 63 3.34 -34.39 -18.77
N GLN A 64 2.56 -34.66 -19.83
CA GLN A 64 1.24 -35.28 -19.71
C GLN A 64 1.30 -36.72 -19.19
N LYS A 65 2.27 -37.51 -19.70
CA LYS A 65 2.48 -38.88 -19.26
C LYS A 65 2.94 -38.92 -17.81
N LEU A 66 3.85 -38.01 -17.45
CA LEU A 66 4.42 -37.90 -16.12
C LEU A 66 3.38 -37.51 -15.08
N ALA A 67 2.55 -36.48 -15.35
CA ALA A 67 1.50 -36.04 -14.44
C ALA A 67 0.48 -37.15 -14.16
N LYS A 68 0.07 -37.93 -15.18
CA LYS A 68 -0.82 -39.09 -15.02
C LYS A 68 -0.17 -40.22 -14.20
N LYS A 69 1.13 -40.51 -14.43
CA LYS A 69 1.88 -41.57 -13.73
C LYS A 69 2.04 -41.32 -12.24
N VAL A 70 2.16 -40.07 -11.85
CA VAL A 70 2.43 -39.73 -10.44
C VAL A 70 1.17 -39.82 -9.57
N ASN A 71 -0.02 -39.59 -10.11
CA ASN A 71 -1.32 -39.65 -9.43
C ASN A 71 -1.30 -39.00 -8.02
N ASN A 72 -1.03 -37.71 -7.97
CA ASN A 72 -0.89 -36.96 -6.73
C ASN A 72 -1.73 -35.66 -6.85
N ASN A 73 -2.61 -35.42 -5.89
CA ASN A 73 -3.51 -34.24 -5.87
C ASN A 73 -2.76 -32.89 -5.83
N ASN A 74 -1.49 -32.89 -5.43
CA ASN A 74 -0.63 -31.70 -5.43
C ASN A 74 0.07 -31.46 -6.78
N ILE A 75 -0.20 -32.30 -7.79
CA ILE A 75 0.41 -32.21 -9.12
C ILE A 75 -0.69 -31.99 -10.15
N MET A 76 -0.56 -30.93 -10.94
CA MET A 76 -1.51 -30.61 -12.00
C MET A 76 -0.80 -30.07 -13.25
N LEU A 77 -1.37 -30.35 -14.41
CA LEU A 77 -0.95 -29.69 -15.63
C LEU A 77 -1.37 -28.21 -15.61
N THR A 78 -0.49 -27.33 -15.99
CA THR A 78 -0.74 -25.90 -16.09
C THR A 78 -0.18 -25.34 -17.38
N LYS A 79 -0.76 -24.22 -17.82
CA LYS A 79 -0.22 -23.41 -18.92
C LYS A 79 0.01 -22.01 -18.39
N GLU A 80 1.12 -21.41 -18.75
CA GLU A 80 1.34 -20.00 -18.52
C GLU A 80 0.39 -19.18 -19.39
N LYS A 81 -0.24 -18.18 -18.79
CA LYS A 81 -0.98 -17.13 -19.49
C LYS A 81 -0.20 -15.85 -19.27
N PRO A 82 0.64 -15.45 -20.21
CA PRO A 82 1.34 -14.19 -20.10
C PRO A 82 0.32 -13.04 -20.07
N TYR A 83 0.67 -11.99 -19.36
CA TYR A 83 -0.10 -10.75 -19.42
C TYR A 83 0.08 -10.10 -20.79
N GLU A 84 -1.02 -9.70 -21.40
CA GLU A 84 -1.03 -9.02 -22.69
C GLU A 84 -1.70 -7.66 -22.56
N PHE A 85 -0.96 -6.61 -22.86
CA PHE A 85 -1.51 -5.26 -22.93
C PHE A 85 -2.23 -5.08 -24.29
N PRO A 86 -3.41 -4.43 -24.32
CA PRO A 86 -4.21 -4.34 -25.55
C PRO A 86 -3.53 -3.47 -26.61
N SER A 87 -3.92 -3.69 -27.87
CA SER A 87 -3.57 -2.81 -28.97
C SER A 87 -4.34 -1.48 -28.89
N PRO A 88 -3.77 -0.37 -29.40
CA PRO A 88 -4.44 0.92 -29.48
C PRO A 88 -5.74 0.87 -30.27
N GLY A 89 -6.74 1.64 -29.80
CA GLY A 89 -8.00 1.86 -30.49
C GLY A 89 -7.89 2.87 -31.62
N GLU A 90 -9.05 3.32 -32.12
CA GLU A 90 -9.12 4.15 -33.32
C GLU A 90 -9.58 5.59 -33.06
N THR A 91 -10.16 5.88 -31.88
CA THR A 91 -10.64 7.23 -31.55
C THR A 91 -9.47 8.21 -31.52
N PRO A 92 -9.48 9.30 -32.28
CA PRO A 92 -8.37 10.25 -32.27
C PRO A 92 -8.13 10.85 -30.88
N LEU A 93 -6.87 10.93 -30.48
CA LEU A 93 -6.42 11.60 -29.29
C LEU A 93 -5.60 12.83 -29.68
N LEU A 94 -6.15 14.03 -29.42
CA LEU A 94 -5.56 15.29 -29.85
C LEU A 94 -4.47 15.79 -28.90
N HIS A 95 -4.53 15.36 -27.64
CA HIS A 95 -3.61 15.79 -26.58
C HIS A 95 -3.13 14.58 -25.78
N SER A 96 -1.90 14.64 -25.30
CA SER A 96 -1.34 13.63 -24.41
C SER A 96 -2.26 13.36 -23.21
N PRO A 97 -2.51 12.10 -22.83
CA PRO A 97 -3.24 11.80 -21.60
C PRO A 97 -2.55 12.44 -20.39
N VAL A 98 -3.33 13.11 -19.56
CA VAL A 98 -2.83 13.70 -18.31
C VAL A 98 -3.13 12.76 -17.15
N ILE A 99 -2.14 12.51 -16.32
CA ILE A 99 -2.24 11.66 -15.12
C ILE A 99 -2.00 12.56 -13.90
N VAL A 100 -2.94 12.60 -12.99
CA VAL A 100 -2.87 13.39 -11.75
C VAL A 100 -2.40 12.50 -10.61
N GLY A 101 -1.17 12.72 -10.16
CA GLY A 101 -0.49 11.96 -9.12
C GLY A 101 0.45 10.88 -9.66
N SER A 102 1.62 10.77 -9.05
CA SER A 102 2.70 9.83 -9.37
C SER A 102 2.85 8.70 -8.34
N GLY A 103 1.79 8.41 -7.57
CA GLY A 103 1.71 7.22 -6.75
C GLY A 103 1.63 5.93 -7.59
N PRO A 104 1.54 4.73 -6.99
CA PRO A 104 1.57 3.47 -7.74
C PRO A 104 0.55 3.39 -8.87
N ALA A 105 -0.65 3.93 -8.69
CA ALA A 105 -1.67 3.95 -9.74
C ALA A 105 -1.26 4.81 -10.95
N GLY A 106 -0.82 6.05 -10.70
CA GLY A 106 -0.40 6.97 -11.76
C GLY A 106 0.88 6.51 -12.44
N LEU A 107 1.86 6.02 -11.67
CA LEU A 107 3.13 5.53 -12.18
C LEU A 107 2.95 4.33 -13.15
N PHE A 108 2.16 3.32 -12.75
CA PHE A 108 1.90 2.18 -13.61
C PHE A 108 1.00 2.53 -14.80
N CYS A 109 -0.01 3.39 -14.63
CA CYS A 109 -0.79 3.91 -15.74
C CYS A 109 0.09 4.64 -16.76
N GLY A 110 0.97 5.54 -16.28
CA GLY A 110 1.92 6.29 -17.10
C GLY A 110 2.89 5.38 -17.86
N TRP A 111 3.44 4.37 -17.18
CA TRP A 111 4.38 3.44 -17.80
C TRP A 111 3.76 2.66 -18.97
N TYR A 112 2.54 2.14 -18.79
CA TYR A 112 1.86 1.38 -19.85
C TYR A 112 1.39 2.26 -20.99
N LEU A 113 0.91 3.47 -20.71
CA LEU A 113 0.55 4.43 -21.76
C LEU A 113 1.79 4.92 -22.52
N ALA A 114 2.90 5.21 -21.85
CA ALA A 114 4.16 5.58 -22.51
C ALA A 114 4.66 4.45 -23.41
N LYS A 115 4.71 3.22 -22.92
CA LYS A 115 5.09 2.03 -23.69
C LYS A 115 4.20 1.82 -24.94
N ALA A 116 2.93 2.19 -24.87
CA ALA A 116 1.99 2.09 -25.99
C ALA A 116 1.99 3.34 -26.89
N GLY A 117 2.90 4.31 -26.70
CA GLY A 117 3.09 5.48 -27.57
C GLY A 117 2.15 6.66 -27.31
N TYR A 118 1.58 6.81 -26.11
CA TYR A 118 0.67 7.91 -25.78
C TYR A 118 1.35 9.15 -25.21
N CYS A 119 2.63 9.12 -24.92
CA CYS A 119 3.40 10.25 -24.38
C CYS A 119 2.69 10.95 -23.20
N PRO A 120 2.35 10.24 -22.09
CA PRO A 120 1.54 10.79 -21.01
C PRO A 120 2.24 11.94 -20.29
N ILE A 121 1.46 12.90 -19.75
CA ILE A 121 1.94 13.95 -18.87
C ILE A 121 1.51 13.61 -17.44
N ILE A 122 2.46 13.37 -16.55
CA ILE A 122 2.23 13.07 -15.13
C ILE A 122 2.42 14.35 -14.31
N LEU A 123 1.36 14.81 -13.66
CA LEU A 123 1.36 15.98 -12.79
C LEU A 123 1.44 15.51 -11.34
N GLU A 124 2.54 15.82 -10.67
CA GLU A 124 2.76 15.53 -9.27
C GLU A 124 2.85 16.83 -8.46
N ARG A 125 2.05 16.92 -7.40
CA ARG A 125 2.01 18.13 -6.55
C ARG A 125 3.27 18.31 -5.73
N GLY A 126 3.91 17.19 -5.32
CA GLY A 126 5.12 17.19 -4.52
C GLY A 126 6.40 17.17 -5.34
N GLU A 127 7.48 16.83 -4.68
CA GLU A 127 8.82 16.76 -5.24
C GLU A 127 9.14 15.38 -5.82
N GLU A 128 10.20 15.33 -6.62
CA GLU A 128 10.86 14.09 -7.02
C GLU A 128 11.41 13.33 -5.79
N ALA A 129 11.57 12.02 -5.90
CA ALA A 129 11.78 11.12 -4.78
C ALA A 129 12.97 11.50 -3.88
N GLU A 130 14.13 11.84 -4.44
CA GLU A 130 15.31 12.26 -3.66
C GLU A 130 15.11 13.56 -2.88
N LYS A 131 14.49 14.58 -3.51
CA LYS A 131 14.22 15.85 -2.83
C LYS A 131 13.17 15.66 -1.76
N ARG A 132 12.09 14.93 -2.09
CA ARG A 132 11.02 14.58 -1.16
C ARG A 132 11.57 13.88 0.08
N GLN A 133 12.52 12.94 -0.08
CA GLN A 133 13.14 12.26 1.06
C GLN A 133 13.79 13.27 2.01
N LYS A 134 14.56 14.22 1.49
CA LYS A 134 15.20 15.28 2.29
C LYS A 134 14.16 16.18 2.98
N THR A 135 13.10 16.55 2.28
CA THR A 135 11.99 17.34 2.83
C THR A 135 11.29 16.62 3.97
N VAL A 136 11.02 15.31 3.82
CA VAL A 136 10.39 14.48 4.85
C VAL A 136 11.32 14.28 6.06
N GLU A 137 12.60 13.99 5.84
CA GLU A 137 13.59 13.86 6.93
C GLU A 137 13.74 15.16 7.72
N ASN A 138 13.75 16.30 7.02
CA ASN A 138 13.79 17.62 7.64
C ASN A 138 12.52 17.90 8.46
N PHE A 139 11.34 17.53 7.94
CA PHE A 139 10.08 17.62 8.69
C PHE A 139 10.14 16.79 9.98
N TRP A 140 10.58 15.56 9.94
CA TRP A 140 10.70 14.71 11.13
C TRP A 140 11.69 15.24 12.16
N LYS A 141 12.74 15.97 11.71
CA LYS A 141 13.76 16.53 12.57
C LYS A 141 13.38 17.87 13.18
N ASN A 142 12.73 18.74 12.42
CA ASN A 142 12.52 20.14 12.77
C ASN A 142 11.05 20.55 12.88
N GLY A 143 10.10 19.64 12.60
CA GLY A 143 8.67 19.92 12.64
C GLY A 143 8.13 20.82 11.52
N VAL A 144 8.96 21.20 10.53
CA VAL A 144 8.56 22.10 9.43
C VAL A 144 7.92 21.29 8.31
N LEU A 145 6.58 21.35 8.24
CA LEU A 145 5.79 20.64 7.24
C LEU A 145 5.75 21.41 5.91
N ASP A 146 6.07 20.73 4.80
CA ASP A 146 5.70 21.15 3.45
C ASP A 146 4.34 20.52 3.07
N PRO A 147 3.25 21.31 2.92
CA PRO A 147 1.92 20.77 2.62
C PRO A 147 1.83 20.08 1.26
N GLU A 148 2.71 20.41 0.33
CA GLU A 148 2.69 19.86 -1.03
C GLU A 148 3.70 18.74 -1.23
N SER A 149 4.72 18.57 -0.35
CA SER A 149 5.71 17.50 -0.44
C SER A 149 6.01 16.92 0.95
N ASN A 150 5.51 15.73 1.24
CA ASN A 150 5.55 15.12 2.57
C ASN A 150 5.38 13.59 2.49
N VAL A 151 5.06 12.92 3.59
CA VAL A 151 4.82 11.46 3.61
C VAL A 151 3.66 11.01 2.71
N GLN A 152 2.69 11.89 2.44
CA GLN A 152 1.51 11.59 1.62
C GLN A 152 1.67 11.98 0.16
N PHE A 153 2.35 13.08 -0.12
CA PHE A 153 2.48 13.70 -1.44
C PHE A 153 3.92 13.72 -1.91
N GLY A 154 4.11 13.57 -3.22
CA GLY A 154 5.38 13.50 -3.91
C GLY A 154 5.54 12.18 -4.67
N GLU A 155 6.60 12.07 -5.45
CA GLU A 155 6.88 10.94 -6.33
C GLU A 155 6.81 9.60 -5.58
N GLY A 156 6.09 8.64 -6.15
CA GLY A 156 5.82 7.33 -5.55
C GLY A 156 4.64 7.31 -4.56
N GLY A 157 4.06 8.48 -4.22
CA GLY A 157 2.91 8.61 -3.31
C GLY A 157 3.20 8.16 -1.88
N ALA A 158 2.17 7.94 -1.06
CA ALA A 158 2.31 7.51 0.33
C ALA A 158 2.98 6.14 0.51
N GLY A 159 2.96 5.30 -0.54
CA GLY A 159 3.60 3.97 -0.53
C GLY A 159 5.11 4.01 -0.31
N THR A 160 5.80 5.08 -0.74
CA THR A 160 7.24 5.24 -0.63
C THR A 160 7.71 5.28 0.83
N PHE A 161 6.93 5.90 1.73
CA PHE A 161 7.24 5.98 3.17
C PHE A 161 6.35 5.04 3.98
N SER A 162 6.32 3.75 3.60
CA SER A 162 5.53 2.70 4.26
C SER A 162 6.39 1.45 4.51
N ASP A 163 5.79 0.37 5.00
CA ASP A 163 6.46 -0.95 5.05
C ASP A 163 6.59 -1.58 3.64
N GLY A 164 6.00 -0.97 2.61
CA GLY A 164 6.13 -1.43 1.24
C GLY A 164 5.59 -2.83 0.97
N LYS A 165 4.53 -3.24 1.65
CA LYS A 165 3.89 -4.54 1.41
C LYS A 165 3.31 -4.61 0.01
N LEU A 166 3.65 -5.69 -0.70
CA LEU A 166 3.21 -5.93 -2.08
C LEU A 166 2.10 -6.99 -2.21
N ASN A 167 1.72 -7.64 -1.11
CA ASN A 167 0.64 -8.61 -1.15
C ASN A 167 -0.73 -7.93 -1.25
N THR A 168 -1.61 -8.49 -2.08
CA THR A 168 -2.99 -8.03 -2.25
C THR A 168 -3.97 -9.19 -2.17
N LEU A 169 -5.21 -8.91 -1.73
CA LEU A 169 -6.33 -9.86 -1.76
C LEU A 169 -7.21 -9.69 -3.00
N VAL A 170 -6.89 -8.73 -3.87
CA VAL A 170 -7.63 -8.53 -5.12
C VAL A 170 -7.44 -9.74 -6.02
N LYS A 171 -8.56 -10.35 -6.45
CA LYS A 171 -8.52 -11.44 -7.43
C LYS A 171 -8.12 -10.88 -8.80
N ASP A 172 -7.14 -11.52 -9.42
CA ASP A 172 -6.57 -11.09 -10.69
C ASP A 172 -6.55 -12.24 -11.71
N PRO A 173 -7.60 -12.39 -12.52
CA PRO A 173 -7.64 -13.40 -13.57
C PRO A 173 -6.81 -13.04 -14.80
N TYR A 174 -6.31 -11.80 -14.89
CA TYR A 174 -5.61 -11.26 -16.07
C TYR A 174 -4.09 -11.24 -15.93
N GLY A 175 -3.53 -11.48 -14.73
CA GLY A 175 -2.09 -11.50 -14.49
C GLY A 175 -1.45 -10.14 -14.20
N ARG A 176 -2.23 -9.08 -13.94
CA ARG A 176 -1.71 -7.74 -13.62
C ARG A 176 -0.89 -7.71 -12.34
N ASN A 177 -1.27 -8.49 -11.32
CA ASN A 177 -0.49 -8.60 -10.09
C ASN A 177 0.94 -9.09 -10.38
N HIS A 178 1.07 -10.17 -11.12
CA HIS A 178 2.37 -10.71 -11.48
C HIS A 178 3.18 -9.73 -12.34
N GLU A 179 2.52 -9.01 -13.24
CA GLU A 179 3.13 -7.97 -14.05
C GLU A 179 3.64 -6.79 -13.22
N VAL A 180 2.89 -6.35 -12.19
CA VAL A 180 3.37 -5.33 -11.24
C VAL A 180 4.67 -5.77 -10.56
N LEU A 181 4.74 -7.00 -10.06
CA LEU A 181 5.94 -7.52 -9.40
C LEU A 181 7.12 -7.63 -10.39
N LYS A 182 6.87 -8.09 -11.62
CA LYS A 182 7.89 -8.12 -12.69
C LYS A 182 8.44 -6.73 -13.01
N ARG A 183 7.59 -5.70 -13.03
CA ARG A 183 8.03 -4.32 -13.26
C ARG A 183 8.89 -3.81 -12.13
N PHE A 184 8.53 -4.08 -10.89
CA PHE A 184 9.39 -3.74 -9.76
C PHE A 184 10.76 -4.46 -9.83
N VAL A 185 10.80 -5.74 -10.19
CA VAL A 185 12.07 -6.47 -10.38
C VAL A 185 12.90 -5.85 -11.51
N ALA A 186 12.28 -5.54 -12.66
CA ALA A 186 12.96 -4.86 -13.76
C ALA A 186 13.49 -3.47 -13.36
N ALA A 187 12.82 -2.80 -12.43
CA ALA A 187 13.25 -1.53 -11.85
C ALA A 187 14.27 -1.69 -10.71
N GLY A 188 14.69 -2.89 -10.33
CA GLY A 188 15.76 -3.13 -9.37
C GLY A 188 15.33 -3.77 -8.04
N ALA A 189 14.07 -4.17 -7.90
CA ALA A 189 13.64 -4.93 -6.74
C ALA A 189 14.24 -6.35 -6.74
N PRO A 190 14.41 -6.99 -5.57
CA PRO A 190 14.83 -8.38 -5.46
C PRO A 190 13.87 -9.33 -6.17
N GLU A 191 14.39 -10.35 -6.89
CA GLU A 191 13.57 -11.33 -7.63
C GLU A 191 12.60 -12.10 -6.74
N GLU A 192 12.93 -12.28 -5.48
CA GLU A 192 12.15 -13.03 -4.51
C GLU A 192 10.75 -12.47 -4.28
N ILE A 193 10.53 -11.18 -4.53
CA ILE A 193 9.20 -10.59 -4.39
C ILE A 193 8.15 -11.22 -5.29
N ILE A 194 8.57 -11.85 -6.41
CA ILE A 194 7.68 -12.51 -7.37
C ILE A 194 6.99 -13.73 -6.76
N TYR A 195 7.68 -14.44 -5.86
CA TYR A 195 7.18 -15.71 -5.33
C TYR A 195 6.98 -15.73 -3.80
N GLN A 196 7.54 -14.82 -3.05
CA GLN A 196 7.31 -14.73 -1.61
C GLN A 196 5.83 -14.45 -1.31
N GLN A 197 5.27 -15.11 -0.30
CA GLN A 197 3.88 -14.90 0.10
C GLN A 197 3.64 -13.53 0.75
N LYS A 198 4.66 -12.96 1.38
CA LYS A 198 4.62 -11.65 2.04
C LYS A 198 5.77 -10.77 1.52
N PRO A 199 5.79 -10.44 0.21
CA PRO A 199 6.84 -9.61 -0.35
C PRO A 199 6.73 -8.19 0.17
N HIS A 200 7.88 -7.56 0.38
CA HIS A 200 7.95 -6.15 0.74
C HIS A 200 9.15 -5.47 0.08
N LEU A 201 9.06 -4.15 -0.04
CA LEU A 201 10.13 -3.27 -0.48
C LEU A 201 10.24 -2.12 0.51
N GLY A 202 11.35 -2.05 1.25
CA GLY A 202 11.60 -0.97 2.19
C GLY A 202 11.63 0.41 1.52
N THR A 203 11.43 1.45 2.32
CA THR A 203 11.45 2.83 1.84
C THR A 203 12.75 3.17 1.09
N ASP A 204 13.89 2.67 1.58
CA ASP A 204 15.22 2.82 1.00
C ASP A 204 15.36 2.21 -0.40
N VAL A 205 14.64 1.14 -0.68
CA VAL A 205 14.63 0.47 -2.00
C VAL A 205 13.60 1.10 -2.94
N LEU A 206 12.43 1.46 -2.42
CA LEU A 206 11.33 2.02 -3.22
C LEU A 206 11.69 3.34 -3.91
N VAL A 207 12.48 4.20 -3.27
CA VAL A 207 12.94 5.47 -3.86
C VAL A 207 13.62 5.22 -5.21
N GLY A 208 14.64 4.37 -5.24
CA GLY A 208 15.37 4.08 -6.49
C GLY A 208 14.53 3.36 -7.55
N ILE A 209 13.57 2.52 -7.14
CA ILE A 209 12.64 1.86 -8.07
C ILE A 209 11.74 2.89 -8.77
N VAL A 210 11.18 3.81 -7.99
CA VAL A 210 10.27 4.84 -8.51
C VAL A 210 10.99 5.77 -9.49
N GLU A 211 12.21 6.19 -9.15
CA GLU A 211 13.08 7.00 -10.03
C GLU A 211 13.37 6.30 -11.35
N LYS A 212 13.75 5.02 -11.29
CA LYS A 212 14.03 4.25 -12.50
C LYS A 212 12.79 4.12 -13.38
N MET A 213 11.62 3.88 -12.80
CA MET A 213 10.36 3.82 -13.55
C MET A 213 10.02 5.18 -14.18
N ARG A 214 10.29 6.30 -13.51
CA ARG A 214 10.16 7.65 -14.09
C ARG A 214 11.04 7.81 -15.31
N HIS A 215 12.32 7.50 -15.21
CA HIS A 215 13.27 7.63 -16.33
C HIS A 215 12.82 6.76 -17.52
N GLU A 216 12.37 5.51 -17.29
CA GLU A 216 11.81 4.68 -18.35
C GLU A 216 10.60 5.34 -19.04
N ILE A 217 9.70 5.98 -18.29
CA ILE A 217 8.55 6.70 -18.85
C ILE A 217 9.01 7.90 -19.70
N GLU A 218 10.01 8.65 -19.21
CA GLU A 218 10.56 9.80 -19.92
C GLU A 218 11.29 9.39 -21.21
N GLU A 219 12.07 8.31 -21.17
CA GLU A 219 12.70 7.72 -22.35
C GLU A 219 11.68 7.25 -23.42
N MET A 220 10.50 6.81 -22.99
CA MET A 220 9.39 6.44 -23.87
C MET A 220 8.54 7.65 -24.32
N GLY A 221 8.98 8.89 -24.06
CA GLY A 221 8.31 10.12 -24.48
C GLY A 221 7.24 10.65 -23.51
N GLY A 222 7.09 10.08 -22.32
CA GLY A 222 6.28 10.66 -21.25
C GLY A 222 6.96 11.86 -20.60
N LYS A 223 6.22 12.62 -19.80
CA LYS A 223 6.73 13.80 -19.11
C LYS A 223 6.25 13.85 -17.67
N PHE A 224 7.18 14.08 -16.73
CA PHE A 224 6.85 14.40 -15.35
C PHE A 224 6.92 15.90 -15.10
N CYS A 225 5.92 16.41 -14.37
CA CYS A 225 5.87 17.78 -13.89
C CYS A 225 5.68 17.73 -12.36
N PHE A 226 6.76 17.97 -11.63
CA PHE A 226 6.75 18.09 -10.17
C PHE A 226 6.32 19.50 -9.74
N ARG A 227 5.91 19.65 -8.47
CA ARG A 227 5.35 20.90 -7.95
C ARG A 227 4.21 21.44 -8.81
N SER A 228 3.42 20.53 -9.37
CA SER A 228 2.36 20.78 -10.34
C SER A 228 1.03 20.26 -9.80
N LYS A 229 0.45 20.99 -8.85
CA LYS A 229 -0.84 20.68 -8.23
C LYS A 229 -1.97 20.98 -9.20
N VAL A 230 -2.82 20.01 -9.48
CA VAL A 230 -4.07 20.25 -10.20
C VAL A 230 -5.05 20.97 -9.27
N THR A 231 -5.44 22.18 -9.65
CA THR A 231 -6.29 23.05 -8.86
C THR A 231 -7.70 23.15 -9.41
N ASP A 232 -7.90 22.85 -10.69
CA ASP A 232 -9.23 22.86 -11.31
C ASP A 232 -9.30 21.96 -12.56
N LEU A 233 -10.54 21.58 -12.93
CA LEU A 233 -10.89 20.88 -14.14
C LEU A 233 -11.95 21.68 -14.89
N ILE A 234 -11.69 22.03 -16.14
CA ILE A 234 -12.57 22.85 -16.96
C ILE A 234 -13.36 21.96 -17.92
N PHE A 235 -14.68 22.04 -17.83
CA PHE A 235 -15.60 21.26 -18.63
C PHE A 235 -16.45 22.13 -19.55
N GLU A 236 -16.74 21.62 -20.75
CA GLU A 236 -17.79 22.11 -21.65
C GLU A 236 -18.74 20.95 -22.00
N ASN A 237 -20.04 21.15 -21.77
CA ASN A 237 -21.05 20.11 -22.00
C ASN A 237 -20.68 18.76 -21.35
N ASN A 238 -20.27 18.79 -20.09
CA ASN A 238 -19.82 17.63 -19.29
C ASN A 238 -18.61 16.87 -19.90
N THR A 239 -17.84 17.52 -20.78
CA THR A 239 -16.63 16.95 -21.38
C THR A 239 -15.41 17.76 -20.96
N LEU A 240 -14.35 17.09 -20.51
CA LEU A 240 -13.10 17.72 -20.13
C LEU A 240 -12.48 18.47 -21.32
N LYS A 241 -12.01 19.69 -21.08
CA LYS A 241 -11.31 20.53 -22.04
C LYS A 241 -9.93 20.94 -21.60
N GLU A 242 -9.80 21.38 -20.34
CA GLU A 242 -8.53 21.85 -19.79
C GLU A 242 -8.36 21.42 -18.35
N ILE A 243 -7.12 21.37 -17.91
CA ILE A 243 -6.70 21.17 -16.53
C ILE A 243 -5.93 22.39 -16.07
N GLU A 244 -6.32 22.95 -14.94
CA GLU A 244 -5.63 24.06 -14.29
C GLU A 244 -4.60 23.56 -13.28
N ILE A 245 -3.41 24.13 -13.33
CA ILE A 245 -2.26 23.79 -12.48
C ILE A 245 -1.86 25.01 -11.68
N ASN A 246 -1.74 24.86 -10.36
CA ASN A 246 -1.28 25.89 -9.40
C ASN A 246 -2.07 27.21 -9.45
N ASN A 247 -3.37 27.18 -9.81
CA ASN A 247 -4.25 28.35 -10.00
C ASN A 247 -3.74 29.36 -11.04
N ASP A 248 -2.92 28.94 -11.99
CA ASP A 248 -2.27 29.82 -12.97
C ASP A 248 -2.29 29.22 -14.37
N LYS A 249 -1.60 28.11 -14.56
CA LYS A 249 -1.40 27.52 -15.89
C LYS A 249 -2.54 26.57 -16.27
N ARG A 250 -3.04 26.68 -17.51
CA ARG A 250 -3.97 25.70 -18.10
C ARG A 250 -3.33 24.93 -19.22
N ILE A 251 -3.64 23.64 -19.28
CA ILE A 251 -3.24 22.76 -20.37
C ILE A 251 -4.49 22.08 -20.97
N PRO A 252 -4.57 21.94 -22.30
CA PRO A 252 -5.67 21.24 -22.93
C PRO A 252 -5.58 19.73 -22.59
N ALA A 253 -6.73 19.12 -22.33
CA ALA A 253 -6.82 17.71 -21.98
C ALA A 253 -8.11 17.07 -22.48
N GLN A 254 -7.99 15.90 -23.09
CA GLN A 254 -9.10 15.05 -23.53
C GLN A 254 -9.25 13.82 -22.62
N VAL A 255 -8.16 13.39 -21.99
CA VAL A 255 -8.08 12.28 -21.06
C VAL A 255 -7.35 12.73 -19.79
N CYS A 256 -8.00 12.59 -18.65
CA CYS A 256 -7.44 12.82 -17.33
C CYS A 256 -7.62 11.60 -16.45
N VAL A 257 -6.53 10.96 -16.06
CA VAL A 257 -6.52 9.88 -15.09
C VAL A 257 -6.35 10.47 -13.69
N LEU A 258 -7.38 10.38 -12.85
CA LEU A 258 -7.36 10.89 -11.49
C LEU A 258 -6.81 9.84 -10.51
N ALA A 259 -5.53 9.94 -10.17
CA ALA A 259 -4.84 9.08 -9.22
C ALA A 259 -4.27 9.87 -8.01
N PRO A 260 -5.05 10.75 -7.34
CA PRO A 260 -4.54 11.76 -6.40
C PRO A 260 -4.08 11.20 -5.06
N GLY A 261 -4.33 9.91 -4.79
CA GLY A 261 -4.14 9.30 -3.47
C GLY A 261 -5.26 9.67 -2.48
N HIS A 262 -5.29 8.97 -1.34
CA HIS A 262 -6.37 9.08 -0.36
C HIS A 262 -6.32 10.37 0.49
N SER A 263 -5.20 11.09 0.47
CA SER A 263 -4.97 12.30 1.29
C SER A 263 -5.21 13.62 0.54
N ALA A 264 -5.54 13.59 -0.75
CA ALA A 264 -5.74 14.79 -1.58
C ALA A 264 -7.15 15.39 -1.38
N ARG A 265 -7.42 15.88 -0.17
CA ARG A 265 -8.74 16.35 0.27
C ARG A 265 -9.22 17.58 -0.48
N ASP A 266 -8.30 18.49 -0.78
CA ASP A 266 -8.54 19.65 -1.64
C ASP A 266 -8.96 19.27 -3.06
N THR A 267 -8.39 18.17 -3.59
CA THR A 267 -8.83 17.60 -4.87
C THR A 267 -10.26 17.06 -4.78
N PHE A 268 -10.64 16.38 -3.69
CA PHE A 268 -12.03 15.94 -3.51
C PHE A 268 -13.02 17.10 -3.41
N GLU A 269 -12.65 18.19 -2.71
CA GLU A 269 -13.45 19.40 -2.65
C GLU A 269 -13.63 20.05 -4.03
N MET A 270 -12.55 20.14 -4.82
CA MET A 270 -12.59 20.64 -6.19
C MET A 270 -13.50 19.78 -7.08
N LEU A 271 -13.37 18.46 -7.02
CA LEU A 271 -14.20 17.52 -7.79
C LEU A 271 -15.69 17.65 -7.43
N GLN A 272 -16.01 17.79 -6.15
CA GLN A 272 -17.38 18.02 -5.70
C GLN A 272 -17.95 19.35 -6.27
N LYS A 273 -17.19 20.43 -6.21
CA LYS A 273 -17.59 21.74 -6.78
C LYS A 273 -17.82 21.66 -8.30
N ARG A 274 -17.08 20.82 -8.99
CA ARG A 274 -17.21 20.60 -10.43
C ARG A 274 -18.30 19.58 -10.82
N GLY A 275 -19.03 19.01 -9.84
CA GLY A 275 -20.12 18.08 -10.09
C GLY A 275 -19.67 16.68 -10.51
N VAL A 276 -18.41 16.32 -10.22
CA VAL A 276 -17.96 14.92 -10.35
C VAL A 276 -18.66 14.10 -9.29
N TYR A 277 -19.34 13.03 -9.70
CA TYR A 277 -20.14 12.22 -8.77
C TYR A 277 -19.25 11.39 -7.86
N MET A 278 -19.46 11.55 -6.55
CA MET A 278 -18.73 10.83 -5.50
C MET A 278 -19.71 10.33 -4.44
N GLU A 279 -19.32 9.27 -3.75
CA GLU A 279 -20.06 8.68 -2.63
C GLU A 279 -19.18 8.66 -1.37
N PRO A 280 -19.78 8.86 -0.17
CA PRO A 280 -19.07 8.65 1.08
C PRO A 280 -18.72 7.17 1.23
N LYS A 281 -17.55 6.89 1.77
CA LYS A 281 -17.04 5.53 1.90
C LYS A 281 -16.61 5.25 3.32
N SER A 282 -16.96 4.06 3.83
CA SER A 282 -16.45 3.55 5.11
C SER A 282 -14.92 3.36 5.05
N PHE A 283 -14.26 3.67 6.16
CA PHE A 283 -12.83 3.45 6.37
C PHE A 283 -12.58 3.00 7.81
N ALA A 284 -11.36 3.07 8.30
CA ALA A 284 -11.05 2.75 9.68
C ALA A 284 -10.14 3.82 10.29
N VAL A 285 -10.28 4.02 11.59
CA VAL A 285 -9.45 4.96 12.36
C VAL A 285 -8.98 4.30 13.65
N GLY A 286 -7.88 4.76 14.19
CA GLY A 286 -7.37 4.26 15.46
C GLY A 286 -6.00 4.81 15.81
N LEU A 287 -5.18 3.98 16.43
CA LEU A 287 -3.87 4.33 16.95
C LEU A 287 -2.82 3.35 16.43
N ARG A 288 -1.55 3.74 16.42
CA ARG A 288 -0.44 2.81 16.26
C ARG A 288 -0.01 2.25 17.60
N ILE A 289 0.17 0.93 17.64
CA ILE A 289 0.74 0.23 18.81
C ILE A 289 2.16 -0.21 18.50
N GLU A 290 3.08 0.01 19.44
CA GLU A 290 4.46 -0.47 19.37
C GLU A 290 4.72 -1.53 20.45
N HIS A 291 5.48 -2.55 20.06
CA HIS A 291 6.00 -3.62 20.90
C HIS A 291 7.46 -3.90 20.57
N PRO A 292 8.27 -4.43 21.47
CA PRO A 292 9.59 -4.96 21.13
C PRO A 292 9.47 -6.02 20.01
N GLN A 293 10.26 -5.90 18.96
CA GLN A 293 10.26 -6.88 17.86
C GLN A 293 10.65 -8.27 18.34
N GLU A 294 11.60 -8.33 19.27
CA GLU A 294 12.05 -9.57 19.91
C GLU A 294 10.88 -10.33 20.56
N MET A 295 9.97 -9.64 21.26
CA MET A 295 8.77 -10.26 21.86
C MET A 295 7.90 -10.94 20.78
N ILE A 296 7.71 -10.28 19.65
CA ILE A 296 6.94 -10.82 18.52
C ILE A 296 7.65 -12.01 17.89
N ASN A 297 8.98 -11.94 17.72
CA ASN A 297 9.78 -13.06 17.21
C ASN A 297 9.69 -14.28 18.14
N MET A 298 9.84 -14.06 19.45
CA MET A 298 9.76 -15.12 20.46
C MET A 298 8.39 -15.80 20.44
N ASP A 299 7.31 -15.02 20.32
CA ASP A 299 5.96 -15.61 20.28
C ASP A 299 5.72 -16.41 19.00
N LEU A 300 6.13 -15.90 17.84
CA LEU A 300 5.83 -16.53 16.54
C LEU A 300 6.87 -17.57 16.11
N TYR A 301 8.15 -17.35 16.41
CA TYR A 301 9.24 -18.21 15.98
C TYR A 301 9.83 -19.08 17.09
N GLY A 302 9.61 -18.71 18.38
CA GLY A 302 10.18 -19.38 19.55
C GLY A 302 11.64 -18.99 19.82
N GLU A 303 12.14 -17.95 19.17
CA GLU A 303 13.49 -17.41 19.32
C GLU A 303 13.48 -15.90 19.06
N PRO A 304 14.35 -15.11 19.72
CA PRO A 304 14.31 -13.64 19.63
C PRO A 304 14.74 -13.12 18.27
N GLU A 305 15.64 -13.84 17.59
CA GLU A 305 16.18 -13.49 16.27
C GLU A 305 16.34 -14.73 15.41
N ASN A 306 16.16 -14.57 14.09
CA ASN A 306 16.44 -15.61 13.11
C ASN A 306 16.81 -14.97 11.76
N GLU A 307 18.09 -15.07 11.39
CA GLU A 307 18.62 -14.46 10.17
C GLU A 307 17.94 -14.97 8.87
N LEU A 308 17.47 -16.23 8.84
CA LEU A 308 16.81 -16.80 7.67
C LEU A 308 15.36 -16.35 7.51
N LEU A 309 14.71 -15.90 8.59
CA LEU A 309 13.30 -15.55 8.60
C LEU A 309 13.07 -14.03 8.70
N GLY A 310 14.06 -13.29 9.20
CA GLY A 310 13.93 -11.87 9.49
C GLY A 310 12.89 -11.57 10.58
N ALA A 311 12.43 -10.34 10.64
CA ALA A 311 11.49 -9.88 11.65
C ALA A 311 10.09 -10.49 11.47
N ALA A 312 9.56 -11.08 12.53
CA ALA A 312 8.24 -11.72 12.54
C ALA A 312 7.11 -10.69 12.37
N SER A 313 6.06 -11.07 11.66
CA SER A 313 4.90 -10.24 11.41
C SER A 313 3.60 -10.94 11.80
N TYR A 314 2.67 -10.19 12.39
CA TYR A 314 1.35 -10.70 12.80
C TYR A 314 0.20 -10.05 12.02
N LYS A 315 -0.95 -10.72 12.07
CA LYS A 315 -2.25 -10.16 11.66
C LYS A 315 -3.30 -10.65 12.65
N VAL A 316 -3.92 -9.72 13.35
CA VAL A 316 -4.94 -10.00 14.38
C VAL A 316 -6.23 -9.24 14.08
N THR A 317 -7.34 -9.86 14.42
CA THR A 317 -8.68 -9.29 14.26
C THR A 317 -9.56 -9.72 15.43
N HIS A 318 -10.46 -8.84 15.88
CA HIS A 318 -11.43 -9.13 16.91
C HIS A 318 -12.77 -8.45 16.57
N LYS A 319 -13.88 -9.10 16.91
CA LYS A 319 -15.21 -8.52 16.86
C LYS A 319 -15.62 -8.13 18.29
N CYS A 320 -15.77 -6.85 18.53
CA CYS A 320 -16.08 -6.29 19.84
C CYS A 320 -17.55 -6.51 20.25
N ALA A 321 -17.80 -6.41 21.54
CA ALA A 321 -19.13 -6.52 22.12
C ALA A 321 -20.13 -5.48 21.56
N ASN A 322 -19.65 -4.29 21.19
CA ASN A 322 -20.43 -3.24 20.54
C ASN A 322 -20.69 -3.49 19.04
N GLY A 323 -20.29 -4.66 18.52
CA GLY A 323 -20.47 -5.07 17.12
C GLY A 323 -19.39 -4.55 16.15
N ARG A 324 -18.49 -3.67 16.56
CA ARG A 324 -17.40 -3.14 15.72
C ARG A 324 -16.28 -4.16 15.56
N GLY A 325 -15.63 -4.13 14.40
CA GLY A 325 -14.40 -4.89 14.16
C GLY A 325 -13.17 -4.07 14.53
N VAL A 326 -12.25 -4.68 15.27
CA VAL A 326 -10.89 -4.16 15.51
C VAL A 326 -9.88 -5.07 14.85
N TYR A 327 -8.88 -4.50 14.19
CA TYR A 327 -7.87 -5.29 13.51
C TYR A 327 -6.53 -4.56 13.39
N SER A 328 -5.45 -5.37 13.30
CA SER A 328 -4.14 -4.84 12.94
C SER A 328 -4.09 -4.51 11.45
N PHE A 329 -3.58 -3.34 11.12
CA PHE A 329 -3.40 -2.90 9.75
C PHE A 329 -1.98 -2.36 9.55
N CYS A 330 -1.45 -2.52 8.34
CA CYS A 330 -0.10 -2.05 7.99
C CYS A 330 0.94 -2.30 9.10
N MET A 331 1.00 -3.55 9.61
CA MET A 331 1.99 -3.96 10.60
C MET A 331 3.39 -3.87 9.98
N CYS A 332 4.29 -3.16 10.64
CA CYS A 332 5.67 -2.88 10.24
C CYS A 332 6.63 -3.60 11.17
N PRO A 333 7.12 -4.80 10.80
CA PRO A 333 8.14 -5.49 11.58
C PRO A 333 9.43 -4.68 11.57
N GLY A 334 10.13 -4.60 12.72
CA GLY A 334 11.39 -3.86 12.83
C GLY A 334 11.30 -2.47 12.18
N GLY A 335 10.21 -1.74 12.45
CA GLY A 335 9.89 -0.50 11.77
C GLY A 335 9.73 0.70 12.71
N TYR A 336 9.28 1.79 12.16
CA TYR A 336 9.12 3.07 12.85
C TYR A 336 7.69 3.57 12.74
N VAL A 337 7.18 4.21 13.79
CA VAL A 337 6.03 5.10 13.70
C VAL A 337 6.53 6.43 13.13
N VAL A 338 5.79 7.02 12.19
CA VAL A 338 6.20 8.26 11.54
C VAL A 338 5.11 9.32 11.63
N ASN A 339 5.52 10.57 11.81
CA ASN A 339 4.63 11.71 11.59
C ASN A 339 4.31 11.80 10.08
N ALA A 340 3.07 11.51 9.71
CA ALA A 340 2.59 11.45 8.35
C ALA A 340 1.60 12.58 8.02
N SER A 341 1.72 13.69 8.74
CA SER A 341 0.90 14.90 8.52
C SER A 341 1.09 15.45 7.10
N SER A 342 0.05 16.07 6.56
CA SER A 342 0.09 16.77 5.26
C SER A 342 -0.71 18.06 5.23
N GLU A 343 -1.40 18.40 6.32
CA GLU A 343 -2.13 19.66 6.48
C GLU A 343 -1.63 20.37 7.74
N PRO A 344 -1.35 21.69 7.70
CA PRO A 344 -0.94 22.47 8.88
C PRO A 344 -1.97 22.39 10.01
N GLY A 345 -1.51 22.29 11.26
CA GLY A 345 -2.40 22.21 12.43
C GLY A 345 -3.16 20.88 12.54
N ARG A 346 -2.72 19.84 11.86
CA ARG A 346 -3.30 18.50 11.89
C ARG A 346 -2.19 17.44 11.98
N LEU A 347 -2.40 16.44 12.81
CA LEU A 347 -1.41 15.39 13.03
C LEU A 347 -1.99 14.01 12.69
N ALA A 348 -1.31 13.31 11.81
CA ALA A 348 -1.57 11.91 11.52
C ALA A 348 -0.28 11.11 11.66
N VAL A 349 -0.41 9.86 12.10
CA VAL A 349 0.72 8.92 12.13
C VAL A 349 0.53 7.81 11.11
N ASN A 350 1.65 7.22 10.69
CA ASN A 350 1.68 5.99 9.90
C ASN A 350 2.88 5.14 10.37
N GLY A 351 3.11 4.01 9.74
CA GLY A 351 4.28 3.18 9.98
C GLY A 351 5.09 2.96 8.72
N MET A 352 6.39 2.87 8.87
CA MET A 352 7.32 2.53 7.80
C MET A 352 8.36 1.53 8.27
N SER A 353 9.00 0.86 7.32
CA SER A 353 10.19 0.05 7.56
C SER A 353 11.22 0.27 6.45
N TYR A 354 12.48 0.15 6.80
CA TYR A 354 13.55 -0.07 5.84
C TYR A 354 13.56 -1.52 5.35
N GLN A 355 14.32 -1.81 4.31
CA GLN A 355 14.41 -3.16 3.75
C GLN A 355 14.88 -4.19 4.78
N ALA A 356 15.83 -3.82 5.64
CA ALA A 356 16.38 -4.68 6.68
C ALA A 356 15.38 -5.04 7.79
N ARG A 357 14.38 -4.19 8.08
CA ARG A 357 13.43 -4.37 9.18
C ARG A 357 14.12 -4.64 10.53
N ASP A 358 15.14 -3.87 10.83
CA ASP A 358 16.08 -4.06 11.93
C ASP A 358 15.90 -3.09 13.11
N SER A 359 14.83 -2.30 13.09
CA SER A 359 14.47 -1.47 14.25
C SER A 359 14.04 -2.36 15.42
N ARG A 360 14.30 -1.90 16.64
CA ARG A 360 13.98 -2.65 17.88
C ARG A 360 12.49 -2.92 18.09
N ASN A 361 11.58 -2.12 17.49
CA ASN A 361 10.14 -2.29 17.67
C ASN A 361 9.45 -2.79 16.40
N ALA A 362 8.44 -3.63 16.62
CA ALA A 362 7.35 -3.86 15.71
C ALA A 362 6.25 -2.83 15.96
N ASN A 363 5.61 -2.30 14.92
CA ASN A 363 4.42 -1.47 15.12
C ASN A 363 3.29 -1.85 14.15
N SER A 364 2.05 -1.56 14.52
CA SER A 364 0.90 -1.68 13.62
C SER A 364 -0.22 -0.73 14.01
N ALA A 365 -1.01 -0.32 13.05
CA ALA A 365 -2.27 0.35 13.35
C ALA A 365 -3.26 -0.63 14.00
N MET A 366 -3.85 -0.22 15.10
CA MET A 366 -5.02 -0.82 15.74
C MET A 366 -6.21 0.03 15.37
N ILE A 367 -6.99 -0.44 14.39
CA ILE A 367 -8.03 0.36 13.76
C ILE A 367 -9.41 -0.26 13.88
N VAL A 368 -10.38 0.63 13.98
CA VAL A 368 -11.82 0.32 14.12
C VAL A 368 -12.54 0.87 12.90
N THR A 369 -13.40 0.05 12.29
CA THR A 369 -14.21 0.48 11.17
C THR A 369 -15.19 1.57 11.58
N VAL A 370 -15.24 2.64 10.78
CA VAL A 370 -16.21 3.73 10.84
C VAL A 370 -16.96 3.83 9.52
N THR A 371 -18.21 4.21 9.60
CA THR A 371 -19.15 4.27 8.47
C THR A 371 -19.71 5.69 8.34
N PRO A 372 -20.38 6.04 7.24
CA PRO A 372 -21.01 7.35 7.10
C PRO A 372 -21.98 7.71 8.24
N GLU A 373 -22.54 6.71 8.95
CA GLU A 373 -23.38 6.92 10.12
C GLU A 373 -22.60 7.48 11.32
N ASP A 374 -21.29 7.25 11.38
CA ASP A 374 -20.42 7.77 12.44
C ASP A 374 -19.97 9.21 12.19
N PHE A 375 -20.10 9.73 10.95
CA PHE A 375 -19.62 11.07 10.62
C PHE A 375 -20.61 12.14 11.09
N PRO A 376 -20.14 13.23 11.71
CA PRO A 376 -21.01 14.35 12.09
C PRO A 376 -21.72 14.97 10.88
N ASP A 377 -20.99 15.25 9.81
CA ASP A 377 -21.54 15.64 8.51
C ASP A 377 -21.90 14.40 7.68
N LYS A 378 -23.12 14.35 7.17
CA LYS A 378 -23.65 13.29 6.33
C LYS A 378 -23.42 13.50 4.83
N GLY A 379 -22.77 14.59 4.45
CA GLY A 379 -22.39 14.89 3.07
C GLY A 379 -21.29 13.95 2.54
N VAL A 380 -21.03 14.06 1.25
CA VAL A 380 -20.01 13.25 0.55
C VAL A 380 -18.63 13.37 1.21
N LEU A 381 -18.28 14.54 1.70
CA LEU A 381 -17.00 14.83 2.36
C LEU A 381 -17.04 14.64 3.89
N GLY A 382 -18.14 14.14 4.46
CA GLY A 382 -18.26 13.96 5.91
C GLY A 382 -17.15 13.09 6.51
N GLY A 383 -16.67 12.09 5.78
CA GLY A 383 -15.52 11.28 6.18
C GLY A 383 -14.20 12.07 6.18
N VAL A 384 -14.04 13.02 5.27
CA VAL A 384 -12.87 13.95 5.23
C VAL A 384 -12.86 14.83 6.47
N GLU A 385 -14.01 15.44 6.80
CA GLU A 385 -14.13 16.31 7.98
C GLU A 385 -13.97 15.53 9.28
N PHE A 386 -14.47 14.30 9.35
CA PHE A 386 -14.24 13.41 10.49
C PHE A 386 -12.75 13.11 10.72
N GLN A 387 -12.00 12.83 9.65
CA GLN A 387 -10.55 12.64 9.75
C GLN A 387 -9.85 13.93 10.21
N ARG A 388 -10.22 15.07 9.63
CA ARG A 388 -9.65 16.40 9.97
C ARG A 388 -9.88 16.77 11.43
N ASP A 389 -11.06 16.48 11.97
CA ASP A 389 -11.37 16.73 13.39
C ASP A 389 -10.49 15.91 14.32
N LEU A 390 -10.31 14.62 14.05
CA LEU A 390 -9.41 13.75 14.82
C LEU A 390 -7.95 14.21 14.73
N GLU A 391 -7.49 14.55 13.54
CA GLU A 391 -6.11 15.02 13.31
C GLU A 391 -5.84 16.38 13.98
N LYS A 392 -6.83 17.28 14.00
CA LYS A 392 -6.76 18.56 14.71
C LYS A 392 -6.65 18.33 16.22
N LYS A 393 -7.52 17.50 16.80
CA LYS A 393 -7.46 17.15 18.22
C LYS A 393 -6.13 16.50 18.61
N ALA A 394 -5.58 15.64 17.76
CA ALA A 394 -4.27 15.02 17.99
C ALA A 394 -3.14 16.06 17.94
N TRP A 395 -3.20 17.02 17.01
CA TRP A 395 -2.23 18.10 16.89
C TRP A 395 -2.26 19.04 18.11
N GLU A 396 -3.47 19.43 18.55
CA GLU A 396 -3.66 20.28 19.73
C GLU A 396 -3.19 19.56 21.02
N LEU A 397 -3.56 18.29 21.20
CA LEU A 397 -3.14 17.49 22.35
C LEU A 397 -1.63 17.26 22.40
N GLY A 398 -1.01 17.06 21.23
CA GLY A 398 0.43 16.82 21.10
C GLY A 398 1.28 18.08 20.98
N GLU A 399 0.69 19.27 20.95
CA GLU A 399 1.39 20.53 20.69
C GLU A 399 2.24 20.46 19.41
N GLY A 400 1.70 19.79 18.36
CA GLY A 400 2.38 19.52 17.10
C GLY A 400 3.30 18.29 17.10
N LYS A 401 3.55 17.66 18.24
CA LYS A 401 4.32 16.43 18.41
C LYS A 401 3.42 15.20 18.39
N ILE A 402 3.96 14.02 18.12
CA ILE A 402 3.19 12.77 18.14
C ILE A 402 2.71 12.49 19.59
N PRO A 403 1.40 12.50 19.86
CA PRO A 403 0.89 12.14 21.18
C PRO A 403 1.01 10.63 21.40
N VAL A 404 1.56 10.24 22.55
CA VAL A 404 1.85 8.86 22.96
C VAL A 404 1.27 8.58 24.33
N GLN A 405 0.74 7.36 24.51
CA GLN A 405 0.17 6.89 25.76
C GLN A 405 0.52 5.42 25.98
N LEU A 406 0.83 5.00 27.20
CA LEU A 406 0.97 3.60 27.54
C LEU A 406 -0.40 2.90 27.55
N PHE A 407 -0.47 1.65 27.14
CA PHE A 407 -1.73 0.91 27.07
C PHE A 407 -2.42 0.79 28.43
N GLY A 408 -1.66 0.59 29.51
CA GLY A 408 -2.22 0.56 30.87
C GLY A 408 -2.92 1.87 31.27
N ASP A 409 -2.35 3.01 30.91
CA ASP A 409 -2.93 4.33 31.16
C ASP A 409 -4.09 4.64 30.22
N PHE A 410 -3.99 4.16 28.96
CA PHE A 410 -5.10 4.22 28.01
C PHE A 410 -6.36 3.52 28.54
N CYS A 411 -6.20 2.36 29.17
CA CYS A 411 -7.32 1.64 29.78
C CYS A 411 -7.95 2.42 30.95
N LYS A 412 -7.16 3.18 31.69
CA LYS A 412 -7.61 4.04 32.81
C LYS A 412 -8.08 5.41 32.35
N ASN A 413 -7.94 5.73 31.06
CA ASN A 413 -8.22 7.03 30.47
C ASN A 413 -7.50 8.19 31.18
N GLN A 414 -6.21 8.01 31.47
CA GLN A 414 -5.34 8.99 32.12
C GLN A 414 -4.08 9.23 31.29
N ALA A 415 -3.49 10.42 31.42
CA ALA A 415 -2.23 10.73 30.75
C ALA A 415 -1.10 9.82 31.24
N SER A 416 -0.19 9.45 30.33
CA SER A 416 1.08 8.83 30.72
C SER A 416 2.10 9.92 31.07
N GLU A 417 2.85 9.72 32.14
CA GLU A 417 3.87 10.67 32.62
C GLU A 417 5.30 10.15 32.43
N ALA A 418 5.46 8.83 32.32
CA ALA A 418 6.76 8.17 32.15
C ALA A 418 6.63 6.96 31.23
N LEU A 419 7.73 6.59 30.55
CA LEU A 419 7.83 5.36 29.77
C LEU A 419 8.05 4.15 30.70
N GLY A 420 7.59 2.98 30.24
CA GLY A 420 7.98 1.68 30.80
C GLY A 420 9.26 1.15 30.17
N GLU A 421 9.34 -0.17 29.99
CA GLU A 421 10.46 -0.83 29.31
C GLU A 421 10.44 -0.57 27.79
N VAL A 422 9.25 -0.42 27.21
CA VAL A 422 9.11 -0.14 25.77
C VAL A 422 9.41 1.33 25.52
N THR A 423 10.43 1.57 24.70
CA THR A 423 10.83 2.93 24.29
C THR A 423 10.44 3.19 22.86
N PRO A 424 9.94 4.39 22.50
CA PRO A 424 9.44 4.69 21.17
C PRO A 424 10.49 4.51 20.06
N CYS A 425 10.07 3.94 18.93
CA CYS A 425 10.81 3.96 17.66
C CYS A 425 10.05 4.83 16.66
N MET A 426 10.29 6.15 16.72
CA MET A 426 9.50 7.12 15.97
C MET A 426 10.38 8.04 15.10
N LYS A 427 9.79 8.52 14.01
CA LYS A 427 10.30 9.61 13.19
C LYS A 427 9.41 10.83 13.40
N GLY A 428 9.94 11.85 14.05
CA GLY A 428 9.26 13.02 14.59
C GLY A 428 9.32 13.05 16.11
N GLU A 429 9.17 14.25 16.70
CA GLU A 429 9.10 14.41 18.15
C GLU A 429 7.79 13.82 18.69
N TYR A 430 7.82 13.35 19.94
CA TYR A 430 6.65 12.83 20.64
C TYR A 430 6.48 13.46 22.03
N ILE A 431 5.28 13.32 22.57
CA ILE A 431 4.95 13.76 23.94
C ILE A 431 4.05 12.71 24.60
N LEU A 432 4.31 12.43 25.88
CA LEU A 432 3.44 11.56 26.68
C LEU A 432 2.20 12.34 27.10
N THR A 433 1.01 11.77 26.86
CA THR A 433 -0.27 12.44 27.13
C THR A 433 -1.42 11.42 27.13
N ASN A 434 -2.69 11.88 27.13
CA ASN A 434 -3.88 11.02 27.07
C ASN A 434 -4.42 10.92 25.63
N VAL A 435 -3.86 10.04 24.81
CA VAL A 435 -4.28 9.83 23.39
C VAL A 435 -5.73 9.33 23.29
N ARG A 436 -6.24 8.60 24.30
CA ARG A 436 -7.64 8.13 24.31
C ARG A 436 -8.64 9.27 24.17
N SER A 437 -8.33 10.45 24.70
CA SER A 437 -9.21 11.63 24.66
C SER A 437 -9.50 12.16 23.25
N VAL A 438 -8.64 11.86 22.28
CA VAL A 438 -8.83 12.25 20.88
C VAL A 438 -9.93 11.40 20.20
N LEU A 439 -10.09 10.17 20.65
CA LEU A 439 -10.96 9.18 19.99
C LEU A 439 -12.42 9.32 20.42
N PRO A 440 -13.38 9.10 19.49
CA PRO A 440 -14.75 8.80 19.90
C PRO A 440 -14.78 7.64 20.90
N LYS A 441 -15.61 7.74 21.94
CA LYS A 441 -15.67 6.74 23.03
C LYS A 441 -15.78 5.31 22.51
N ALA A 442 -16.68 5.06 21.54
CA ALA A 442 -16.89 3.73 20.98
C ALA A 442 -15.65 3.17 20.25
N VAL A 443 -14.80 4.04 19.67
CA VAL A 443 -13.55 3.66 19.04
C VAL A 443 -12.50 3.32 20.10
N GLY A 444 -12.35 4.18 21.12
CA GLY A 444 -11.41 3.94 22.22
C GLY A 444 -11.71 2.64 22.98
N ASP A 445 -12.99 2.42 23.35
CA ASP A 445 -13.43 1.19 24.02
C ASP A 445 -13.19 -0.06 23.15
N SER A 446 -13.40 0.04 21.84
CA SER A 446 -13.13 -1.07 20.92
C SER A 446 -11.64 -1.38 20.79
N ILE A 447 -10.76 -0.36 20.76
CA ILE A 447 -9.31 -0.57 20.76
C ILE A 447 -8.86 -1.28 22.03
N GLU A 448 -9.33 -0.85 23.20
CA GLU A 448 -9.02 -1.50 24.47
C GLU A 448 -9.44 -2.97 24.48
N GLU A 449 -10.70 -3.26 24.13
CA GLU A 449 -11.21 -4.64 24.04
C GLU A 449 -10.40 -5.48 23.04
N GLY A 450 -10.08 -4.91 21.87
CA GLY A 450 -9.29 -5.57 20.83
C GLY A 450 -7.88 -5.91 21.28
N VAL A 451 -7.14 -4.98 21.87
CA VAL A 451 -5.77 -5.20 22.35
C VAL A 451 -5.73 -6.29 23.44
N ARG A 452 -6.66 -6.26 24.40
CA ARG A 452 -6.80 -7.32 25.41
C ARG A 452 -7.12 -8.69 24.77
N ALA A 453 -7.96 -8.73 23.73
CA ALA A 453 -8.26 -9.96 23.01
C ALA A 453 -7.04 -10.48 22.23
N PHE A 454 -6.19 -9.59 21.74
CA PHE A 454 -4.97 -9.95 21.01
C PHE A 454 -3.89 -10.50 21.94
N GLY A 455 -3.80 -10.04 23.19
CA GLY A 455 -2.93 -10.63 24.22
C GLY A 455 -3.15 -12.13 24.45
N LYS A 456 -4.36 -12.63 24.17
CA LYS A 456 -4.66 -14.08 24.20
C LYS A 456 -4.11 -14.86 22.98
N ARG A 457 -3.65 -14.17 21.92
CA ARG A 457 -3.15 -14.76 20.68
C ARG A 457 -1.66 -14.55 20.47
N VAL A 458 -1.16 -13.41 20.90
CA VAL A 458 0.24 -13.00 20.83
C VAL A 458 0.64 -12.64 22.26
N SER A 459 1.50 -13.43 22.85
CA SER A 459 1.91 -13.26 24.24
C SER A 459 2.54 -11.89 24.49
N GLY A 460 2.03 -11.17 25.48
CA GLY A 460 2.50 -9.83 25.83
C GLY A 460 1.97 -8.70 24.92
N PHE A 461 1.02 -8.98 24.01
CA PHE A 461 0.47 -7.94 23.14
C PHE A 461 -0.28 -6.86 23.93
N ASP A 462 -0.92 -7.22 25.05
CA ASP A 462 -1.67 -6.36 25.96
C ASP A 462 -0.86 -5.92 27.19
N ARG A 463 0.49 -5.94 27.09
CA ARG A 463 1.37 -5.43 28.14
C ARG A 463 1.05 -3.96 28.46
N GLU A 464 1.09 -3.59 29.73
CA GLU A 464 0.67 -2.25 30.19
C GLU A 464 1.53 -1.12 29.61
N ASP A 465 2.79 -1.39 29.30
CA ASP A 465 3.74 -0.44 28.74
C ASP A 465 3.88 -0.50 27.20
N ALA A 466 3.00 -1.23 26.48
CA ALA A 466 2.87 -1.08 25.04
C ALA A 466 2.51 0.38 24.70
N LEU A 467 3.15 0.94 23.67
CA LEU A 467 2.98 2.36 23.32
C LEU A 467 1.86 2.53 22.28
N LEU A 468 0.90 3.36 22.59
CA LEU A 468 -0.14 3.80 21.67
C LEU A 468 0.14 5.23 21.21
N SER A 469 0.21 5.44 19.90
CA SER A 469 0.43 6.76 19.32
C SER A 469 -0.64 7.10 18.29
N GLY A 470 -1.01 8.35 18.17
CA GLY A 470 -2.13 8.74 17.33
C GLY A 470 -1.96 10.06 16.61
N ILE A 471 -2.83 10.28 15.63
CA ILE A 471 -3.99 9.44 15.22
C ILE A 471 -3.69 8.74 13.88
N GLU A 472 -4.03 7.48 13.74
CA GLU A 472 -4.05 6.80 12.43
C GLU A 472 -5.43 6.99 11.82
N SER A 473 -5.60 8.02 11.01
CA SER A 473 -6.88 8.42 10.41
C SER A 473 -6.98 8.09 8.92
N ARG A 474 -5.85 7.83 8.25
CA ARG A 474 -5.72 7.76 6.79
C ARG A 474 -5.47 6.35 6.29
N THR A 475 -6.28 5.40 6.72
CA THR A 475 -6.14 3.98 6.34
C THR A 475 -6.63 3.66 4.94
N SER A 476 -7.54 4.45 4.41
CA SER A 476 -8.02 4.40 3.02
C SER A 476 -8.80 5.68 2.68
N SER A 477 -9.15 5.85 1.39
CA SER A 477 -9.96 7.00 0.96
C SER A 477 -11.32 7.05 1.67
N PRO A 478 -11.72 8.23 2.18
CA PRO A 478 -13.04 8.42 2.80
C PRO A 478 -14.16 8.62 1.77
N VAL A 479 -13.80 8.72 0.49
CA VAL A 479 -14.73 8.90 -0.63
C VAL A 479 -14.49 7.86 -1.71
N ARG A 480 -15.51 7.63 -2.55
CA ARG A 480 -15.40 6.93 -3.81
C ARG A 480 -15.78 7.88 -4.94
N ILE A 481 -14.86 8.11 -5.88
CA ILE A 481 -15.17 8.79 -7.13
C ILE A 481 -15.78 7.75 -8.05
N VAL A 482 -17.08 7.82 -8.30
CA VAL A 482 -17.82 6.77 -9.00
C VAL A 482 -17.41 6.73 -10.47
N ARG A 483 -17.22 5.53 -11.00
CA ARG A 483 -16.91 5.27 -12.40
C ARG A 483 -17.77 4.12 -12.94
N ASP A 484 -18.08 4.17 -14.21
CA ASP A 484 -18.85 3.16 -14.93
C ASP A 484 -18.03 1.92 -15.32
N GLN A 485 -18.56 1.08 -16.19
CA GLN A 485 -17.88 -0.12 -16.69
C GLN A 485 -16.68 0.20 -17.60
N GLU A 486 -16.71 1.36 -18.28
CA GLU A 486 -15.61 1.90 -19.07
C GLU A 486 -14.60 2.71 -18.24
N LEU A 487 -14.70 2.61 -16.91
CA LEU A 487 -13.89 3.29 -15.92
C LEU A 487 -13.92 4.82 -16.03
N THR A 488 -14.95 5.39 -16.63
CA THR A 488 -15.15 6.84 -16.74
C THR A 488 -16.08 7.34 -15.63
N ALA A 489 -15.82 8.56 -15.14
CA ALA A 489 -16.75 9.26 -14.26
C ALA A 489 -17.98 9.75 -15.04
N ASN A 490 -18.92 10.39 -14.34
CA ASN A 490 -20.06 11.08 -14.98
C ASN A 490 -19.66 12.26 -15.87
N MET A 491 -18.41 12.71 -15.82
CA MET A 491 -17.81 13.71 -16.71
C MET A 491 -16.92 13.00 -17.71
N ALA A 492 -17.17 13.20 -19.02
CA ALA A 492 -16.41 12.55 -20.10
C ALA A 492 -14.93 13.00 -20.06
N GLY A 493 -14.03 12.04 -20.26
CA GLY A 493 -12.58 12.27 -20.23
C GLY A 493 -11.95 12.09 -18.85
N ILE A 494 -12.73 11.86 -17.78
CA ILE A 494 -12.22 11.64 -16.43
C ILE A 494 -12.21 10.14 -16.10
N TYR A 495 -11.05 9.62 -15.72
CA TYR A 495 -10.81 8.22 -15.35
C TYR A 495 -10.36 8.12 -13.88
N PRO A 496 -11.28 7.93 -12.91
CA PRO A 496 -10.91 7.72 -11.51
C PRO A 496 -10.08 6.46 -11.34
N CYS A 497 -8.94 6.56 -10.63
CA CYS A 497 -7.95 5.50 -10.54
C CYS A 497 -7.34 5.37 -9.13
N GLY A 498 -7.11 4.15 -8.72
CA GLY A 498 -6.33 3.80 -7.55
C GLY A 498 -7.04 4.03 -6.21
N GLU A 499 -6.24 4.24 -5.17
CA GLU A 499 -6.72 4.31 -3.79
C GLU A 499 -7.50 5.59 -3.51
N GLY A 500 -7.05 6.74 -4.02
CA GLY A 500 -7.77 8.00 -3.85
C GLY A 500 -9.16 7.99 -4.45
N ALA A 501 -9.34 7.30 -5.57
CA ALA A 501 -10.65 7.08 -6.18
C ALA A 501 -11.51 6.02 -5.47
N GLY A 502 -10.99 5.33 -4.45
CA GLY A 502 -11.72 4.35 -3.65
C GLY A 502 -11.74 2.93 -4.21
N TYR A 503 -10.84 2.56 -5.15
CA TYR A 503 -10.80 1.25 -5.82
C TYR A 503 -9.60 0.37 -5.45
N ALA A 504 -8.69 0.87 -4.65
CA ALA A 504 -7.52 0.14 -4.18
C ALA A 504 -7.26 0.41 -2.69
N GLY A 505 -6.37 -0.34 -2.07
CA GLY A 505 -6.00 -0.18 -0.67
C GLY A 505 -4.56 -0.63 -0.41
N GLY A 506 -3.61 -0.22 -1.25
CA GLY A 506 -2.19 -0.52 -1.12
C GLY A 506 -1.46 -0.51 -2.47
N ILE A 507 -0.13 -0.60 -2.43
CA ILE A 507 0.78 -0.40 -3.58
C ILE A 507 0.37 -1.25 -4.78
N THR A 508 0.32 -2.57 -4.62
CA THR A 508 0.05 -3.50 -5.74
C THR A 508 -1.36 -3.34 -6.30
N SER A 509 -2.39 -3.21 -5.45
CA SER A 509 -3.76 -3.03 -5.92
C SER A 509 -3.96 -1.70 -6.64
N ALA A 510 -3.29 -0.62 -6.20
CA ALA A 510 -3.30 0.66 -6.88
C ALA A 510 -2.59 0.59 -8.25
N ALA A 511 -1.42 -0.05 -8.31
CA ALA A 511 -0.69 -0.31 -9.56
C ALA A 511 -1.52 -1.13 -10.56
N MET A 512 -2.17 -2.21 -10.11
CA MET A 512 -3.07 -3.03 -10.93
C MET A 512 -4.24 -2.21 -11.50
N ASP A 513 -4.82 -1.32 -10.69
CA ASP A 513 -5.90 -0.44 -11.15
C ASP A 513 -5.39 0.59 -12.16
N GLY A 514 -4.16 1.11 -11.98
CA GLY A 514 -3.46 1.94 -12.96
C GLY A 514 -3.28 1.25 -14.31
N ILE A 515 -2.83 -0.01 -14.30
CA ILE A 515 -2.73 -0.83 -15.51
C ILE A 515 -4.11 -0.99 -16.17
N LYS A 516 -5.14 -1.30 -15.38
CA LYS A 516 -6.52 -1.48 -15.89
C LYS A 516 -7.06 -0.21 -16.55
N VAL A 517 -6.81 0.97 -15.97
CA VAL A 517 -7.18 2.25 -16.57
C VAL A 517 -6.40 2.51 -17.86
N ALA A 518 -5.09 2.25 -17.87
CA ALA A 518 -4.27 2.36 -19.08
C ALA A 518 -4.77 1.45 -20.21
N GLU A 519 -5.13 0.19 -19.91
CA GLU A 519 -5.76 -0.71 -20.90
C GLU A 519 -7.05 -0.12 -21.49
N THR A 520 -7.88 0.49 -20.65
CA THR A 520 -9.17 1.07 -21.09
C THR A 520 -8.95 2.28 -21.99
N VAL A 521 -8.04 3.18 -21.63
CA VAL A 521 -7.64 4.31 -22.47
C VAL A 521 -7.06 3.80 -23.79
N CYS A 522 -6.17 2.80 -23.73
CA CYS A 522 -5.55 2.22 -24.93
C CYS A 522 -6.58 1.59 -25.88
N ARG A 523 -7.53 0.80 -25.40
CA ARG A 523 -8.57 0.20 -26.24
C ARG A 523 -9.45 1.23 -26.95
N LYS A 524 -9.61 2.41 -26.39
CA LYS A 524 -10.49 3.45 -26.91
C LYS A 524 -9.79 4.37 -27.91
N TYR A 525 -8.60 4.82 -27.57
CA TYR A 525 -7.93 5.88 -28.31
C TYR A 525 -6.78 5.36 -29.17
N ALA A 526 -6.54 6.03 -30.29
CA ALA A 526 -5.35 5.84 -31.10
C ALA A 526 -4.11 6.40 -30.37
N ALA A 527 -2.96 5.74 -30.51
CA ALA A 527 -1.71 6.26 -30.00
C ALA A 527 -1.35 7.59 -30.71
N ILE A 528 -0.68 8.47 -29.96
CA ILE A 528 -0.22 9.74 -30.54
C ILE A 528 0.95 9.41 -31.48
N LYS A 529 0.79 9.68 -32.77
CA LYS A 529 1.91 9.58 -33.70
C LYS A 529 2.92 10.67 -33.35
N ASN A 530 4.12 10.28 -32.98
CA ASN A 530 5.24 11.22 -32.88
C ASN A 530 5.46 11.79 -34.30
N ASN A 531 5.11 13.07 -34.48
CA ASN A 531 5.47 13.83 -35.70
C ASN A 531 6.94 14.23 -35.64
#